data_e8387edf81323e29405bbc3eac44c9e3
#
_entry.id   e8387edf81323e29405bbc3eac44c9e3
#
_cell.length_a   1.000
_cell.length_b   1.000
_cell.length_c   1.000
_cell.angle_alpha   90.00
_cell.angle_beta   90.00
_cell.angle_gamma   90.00
#
_symmetry.space_group_name_H-M   'P 1'
#
loop_
_entity.id
_entity.type
_entity.pdbx_description
1 polymer ?
#
loop_
_entity_poly.entity_id
_entity_poly.type
_entity_poly.pdbx_seq_one_letter_code
_entity_poly.pdbx_strand_id
1 'polypeptide(L)'
;MTTLHRAVRACADALALLALLANPAAAQAGKGLLDANMAAEADLQQLPPMTPAIVKGLVARRPFKSVVELNKFLLEQKLTADQAKEFYRKAFVSINLNTGTREEFMLIPGVGARMAAELAEYRPWKTWAQFDKEIGKYVGQQETDRLKQYVFIPPG
;
A
#
# COMPACT_ATOMS: atom_id res chain seq x y z
N MET A 1 21.38 -17.60 68.21
CA MET A 1 22.35 -17.21 67.17
C MET A 1 21.75 -17.37 65.82
N THR A 2 21.28 -16.39 65.36
CA THR A 2 20.90 -15.79 64.11
C THR A 2 21.57 -16.28 62.84
N THR A 3 20.85 -16.75 61.86
CA THR A 3 21.23 -16.59 60.46
C THR A 3 20.02 -16.44 59.57
N LEU A 4 19.92 -15.25 59.03
CA LEU A 4 18.96 -14.77 58.06
C LEU A 4 19.16 -15.44 56.72
N HIS A 5 18.14 -16.10 56.17
CA HIS A 5 18.13 -16.51 54.76
C HIS A 5 17.32 -15.50 53.94
N ARG A 6 18.02 -14.66 53.20
CA ARG A 6 17.47 -13.78 52.17
C ARG A 6 17.04 -14.63 50.98
N ALA A 7 15.74 -14.74 50.78
CA ALA A 7 15.16 -15.22 49.54
C ALA A 7 15.28 -14.15 48.43
N VAL A 8 16.08 -14.40 47.44
CA VAL A 8 16.15 -13.61 46.21
C VAL A 8 15.03 -14.11 45.30
N ARG A 9 13.97 -13.28 45.15
CA ARG A 9 12.95 -13.51 44.14
C ARG A 9 13.49 -13.06 42.78
N ALA A 10 13.76 -14.02 41.91
CA ALA A 10 14.02 -13.76 40.49
C ALA A 10 12.69 -13.40 39.81
N CYS A 11 12.51 -12.16 39.43
CA CYS A 11 11.47 -11.76 38.50
C CYS A 11 11.87 -12.25 37.12
N ALA A 12 11.14 -13.20 36.60
CA ALA A 12 11.23 -13.60 35.21
C ALA A 12 10.44 -12.58 34.38
N ASP A 13 11.17 -11.63 33.76
CA ASP A 13 10.60 -10.77 32.75
C ASP A 13 10.32 -11.60 31.49
N ALA A 14 9.05 -11.90 31.29
CA ALA A 14 8.54 -12.44 30.04
C ALA A 14 8.54 -11.33 29.00
N LEU A 15 9.61 -11.17 28.25
CA LEU A 15 9.63 -10.41 27.00
C LEU A 15 8.72 -11.11 26.00
N ALA A 16 7.51 -10.63 25.88
CA ALA A 16 6.63 -10.96 24.76
C ALA A 16 7.22 -10.33 23.50
N LEU A 17 7.94 -11.13 22.73
CA LEU A 17 8.43 -10.78 21.41
C LEU A 17 7.21 -10.69 20.49
N LEU A 18 6.64 -9.49 20.34
CA LEU A 18 5.62 -9.20 19.34
C LEU A 18 6.32 -9.23 17.97
N ALA A 19 6.31 -10.40 17.33
CA ALA A 19 6.75 -10.50 15.94
C ALA A 19 5.78 -9.66 15.09
N LEU A 20 6.20 -8.44 14.74
CA LEU A 20 5.59 -7.69 13.64
C LEU A 20 5.76 -8.56 12.39
N LEU A 21 4.67 -9.19 11.97
CA LEU A 21 4.57 -9.78 10.64
C LEU A 21 4.65 -8.63 9.64
N ALA A 22 5.84 -8.31 9.20
CA ALA A 22 6.06 -7.38 8.12
C ALA A 22 5.29 -7.90 6.90
N ASN A 23 4.23 -7.18 6.52
CA ASN A 23 3.48 -7.49 5.30
C ASN A 23 4.44 -7.29 4.11
N PRO A 24 4.78 -8.32 3.32
CA PRO A 24 5.71 -8.17 2.21
C PRO A 24 5.21 -7.17 1.15
N ALA A 25 3.92 -6.86 1.10
CA ALA A 25 3.37 -5.82 0.24
C ALA A 25 3.82 -4.41 0.64
N ALA A 26 4.07 -4.16 1.93
CA ALA A 26 4.57 -2.85 2.40
C ALA A 26 6.02 -2.58 1.99
N ALA A 27 6.83 -3.63 1.74
CA ALA A 27 8.23 -3.49 1.34
C ALA A 27 8.41 -3.12 -0.15
N GLN A 28 7.35 -3.16 -0.95
CA GLN A 28 7.40 -2.90 -2.40
C GLN A 28 6.79 -1.55 -2.82
N ALA A 29 6.25 -0.77 -1.88
CA ALA A 29 5.90 0.62 -2.16
C ALA A 29 7.19 1.38 -2.49
N GLY A 30 7.35 1.80 -3.75
CA GLY A 30 8.55 2.46 -4.23
C GLY A 30 8.83 3.76 -3.47
N LYS A 31 10.08 4.21 -3.51
CA LYS A 31 10.51 5.45 -2.83
C LYS A 31 9.61 6.61 -3.23
N GLY A 32 8.78 7.09 -2.31
CA GLY A 32 7.94 8.27 -2.48
C GLY A 32 6.43 8.03 -2.50
N LEU A 33 5.95 6.80 -2.69
CA LEU A 33 4.54 6.45 -2.56
C LEU A 33 4.27 5.81 -1.19
N LEU A 34 3.35 6.40 -0.43
CA LEU A 34 2.95 5.86 0.87
C LEU A 34 1.94 4.71 0.68
N ASP A 35 2.04 3.68 1.52
CA ASP A 35 0.95 2.69 1.65
C ASP A 35 -0.18 3.31 2.46
N ALA A 36 -1.36 3.47 1.86
CA ALA A 36 -2.51 4.07 2.51
C ALA A 36 -2.99 3.29 3.74
N ASN A 37 -2.68 2.00 3.86
CA ASN A 37 -3.00 1.18 5.02
C ASN A 37 -1.99 1.33 6.18
N MET A 38 -0.74 1.72 5.88
CA MET A 38 0.37 1.70 6.84
C MET A 38 0.91 3.08 7.19
N ALA A 39 0.71 4.08 6.32
CA ALA A 39 1.24 5.42 6.50
C ALA A 39 0.82 6.04 7.83
N ALA A 40 1.73 6.77 8.48
CA ALA A 40 1.42 7.48 9.70
C ALA A 40 0.36 8.57 9.46
N GLU A 41 -0.47 8.83 10.45
CA GLU A 41 -1.51 9.86 10.36
C GLU A 41 -0.92 11.24 10.04
N ALA A 42 0.23 11.58 10.65
CA ALA A 42 0.93 12.82 10.40
C ALA A 42 1.39 12.98 8.94
N ASP A 43 1.83 11.89 8.30
CA ASP A 43 2.24 11.91 6.89
C ASP A 43 1.04 12.11 5.97
N LEU A 44 -0.08 11.44 6.26
CA LEU A 44 -1.32 11.59 5.51
C LEU A 44 -1.91 13.01 5.61
N GLN A 45 -1.77 13.66 6.77
CA GLN A 45 -2.23 15.05 6.96
C GLN A 45 -1.48 16.08 6.11
N GLN A 46 -0.27 15.74 5.64
CA GLN A 46 0.52 16.59 4.74
C GLN A 46 0.08 16.47 3.27
N LEU A 47 -0.77 15.52 2.95
CA LEU A 47 -1.16 15.25 1.57
C LEU A 47 -2.40 16.06 1.18
N PRO A 48 -2.33 16.97 0.18
CA PRO A 48 -3.56 17.55 -0.38
C PRO A 48 -4.39 16.44 -1.06
N PRO A 49 -5.69 16.45 -0.94
CA PRO A 49 -6.58 17.39 -0.25
C PRO A 49 -7.04 16.93 1.14
N MET A 50 -6.20 16.18 1.85
CA MET A 50 -6.57 15.54 3.12
C MET A 50 -6.75 16.57 4.22
N THR A 51 -7.88 16.49 4.92
CA THR A 51 -8.13 17.23 6.16
C THR A 51 -7.92 16.31 7.37
N PRO A 52 -7.69 16.85 8.58
CA PRO A 52 -7.56 16.02 9.78
C PRO A 52 -8.76 15.08 10.00
N ALA A 53 -9.98 15.52 9.68
CA ALA A 53 -11.19 14.72 9.79
C ALA A 53 -11.19 13.53 8.82
N ILE A 54 -10.80 13.77 7.56
CA ILE A 54 -10.70 12.73 6.52
C ILE A 54 -9.63 11.72 6.90
N VAL A 55 -8.45 12.19 7.33
CA VAL A 55 -7.35 11.31 7.75
C VAL A 55 -7.75 10.43 8.93
N LYS A 56 -8.39 11.00 9.95
CA LYS A 56 -8.91 10.23 11.08
C LYS A 56 -9.91 9.15 10.64
N GLY A 57 -10.82 9.49 9.74
CA GLY A 57 -11.77 8.54 9.15
C GLY A 57 -11.07 7.43 8.37
N LEU A 58 -10.05 7.78 7.58
CA LEU A 58 -9.24 6.82 6.80
C LEU A 58 -8.54 5.82 7.74
N VAL A 59 -7.85 6.33 8.76
CA VAL A 59 -7.13 5.50 9.73
C VAL A 59 -8.08 4.57 10.50
N ALA A 60 -9.25 5.06 10.89
CA ALA A 60 -10.27 4.26 11.58
C ALA A 60 -10.86 3.14 10.71
N ARG A 61 -10.85 3.31 9.37
CA ARG A 61 -11.44 2.34 8.43
C ARG A 61 -10.45 1.28 7.93
N ARG A 62 -9.16 1.42 8.22
CA ARG A 62 -8.13 0.44 7.85
C ARG A 62 -8.41 -0.95 8.42
N PRO A 63 -8.02 -2.02 7.72
CA PRO A 63 -7.35 -2.03 6.42
C PRO A 63 -8.33 -1.95 5.25
N PHE A 64 -8.00 -1.19 4.21
CA PHE A 64 -8.67 -1.25 2.91
C PHE A 64 -8.16 -2.49 2.16
N LYS A 65 -9.06 -3.34 1.73
CA LYS A 65 -8.72 -4.59 1.00
C LYS A 65 -8.30 -4.32 -0.44
N SER A 66 -8.72 -3.20 -0.99
CA SER A 66 -8.38 -2.79 -2.35
C SER A 66 -8.38 -1.27 -2.49
N VAL A 67 -7.76 -0.78 -3.56
CA VAL A 67 -7.82 0.65 -3.91
C VAL A 67 -9.25 1.10 -4.26
N VAL A 68 -10.12 0.20 -4.70
CA VAL A 68 -11.55 0.50 -4.95
C VAL A 68 -12.28 0.82 -3.63
N GLU A 69 -12.01 0.08 -2.56
CA GLU A 69 -12.56 0.42 -1.23
C GLU A 69 -12.06 1.77 -0.72
N LEU A 70 -10.77 2.05 -0.93
CA LEU A 70 -10.20 3.36 -0.60
C LEU A 70 -10.85 4.47 -1.42
N ASN A 71 -11.02 4.26 -2.73
CA ASN A 71 -11.67 5.21 -3.62
C ASN A 71 -13.11 5.52 -3.16
N LYS A 72 -13.88 4.48 -2.85
CA LYS A 72 -15.23 4.64 -2.32
C LYS A 72 -15.24 5.49 -1.05
N PHE A 73 -14.34 5.19 -0.10
CA PHE A 73 -14.21 5.99 1.12
C PHE A 73 -13.92 7.46 0.81
N LEU A 74 -12.95 7.77 -0.06
CA LEU A 74 -12.58 9.15 -0.39
C LEU A 74 -13.76 9.92 -1.03
N LEU A 75 -14.52 9.27 -1.91
CA LEU A 75 -15.71 9.87 -2.51
C LEU A 75 -16.84 10.07 -1.48
N GLU A 76 -17.01 9.17 -0.52
CA GLU A 76 -17.93 9.33 0.62
C GLU A 76 -17.55 10.56 1.47
N GLN A 77 -16.25 10.87 1.58
CA GLN A 77 -15.74 12.07 2.23
C GLN A 77 -15.86 13.34 1.36
N LYS A 78 -16.59 13.26 0.24
CA LYS A 78 -16.85 14.37 -0.69
C LYS A 78 -15.62 14.87 -1.46
N LEU A 79 -14.56 14.08 -1.55
CA LEU A 79 -13.50 14.35 -2.50
C LEU A 79 -14.01 14.15 -3.92
N THR A 80 -13.58 15.02 -4.83
CA THR A 80 -13.82 14.81 -6.25
C THR A 80 -12.91 13.70 -6.80
N ALA A 81 -13.24 13.16 -7.96
CA ALA A 81 -12.40 12.15 -8.62
C ALA A 81 -10.96 12.67 -8.88
N ASP A 82 -10.82 13.95 -9.21
CA ASP A 82 -9.49 14.54 -9.43
C ASP A 82 -8.72 14.73 -8.13
N GLN A 83 -9.39 15.12 -7.05
CA GLN A 83 -8.78 15.15 -5.72
C GLN A 83 -8.33 13.77 -5.24
N ALA A 84 -9.12 12.73 -5.50
CA ALA A 84 -8.73 11.35 -5.21
C ALA A 84 -7.49 10.94 -6.03
N LYS A 85 -7.41 11.32 -7.32
CA LYS A 85 -6.21 11.07 -8.15
C LYS A 85 -4.97 11.80 -7.63
N GLU A 86 -5.10 13.03 -7.13
CA GLU A 86 -3.97 13.74 -6.52
C GLU A 86 -3.49 13.01 -5.25
N PHE A 87 -4.40 12.53 -4.42
CA PHE A 87 -4.05 11.67 -3.29
C PHE A 87 -3.31 10.40 -3.74
N TYR A 88 -3.77 9.72 -4.81
CA TYR A 88 -3.14 8.50 -5.32
C TYR A 88 -1.73 8.70 -5.87
N ARG A 89 -1.33 9.92 -6.20
CA ARG A 89 0.06 10.23 -6.56
C ARG A 89 1.03 10.15 -5.37
N LYS A 90 0.49 10.15 -4.15
CA LYS A 90 1.26 10.22 -2.90
C LYS A 90 1.01 9.05 -1.95
N ALA A 91 -0.21 8.51 -1.95
CA ALA A 91 -0.59 7.38 -1.11
C ALA A 91 -1.55 6.45 -1.87
N PHE A 92 -1.35 5.15 -1.77
CA PHE A 92 -2.10 4.17 -2.54
C PHE A 92 -2.25 2.84 -1.79
N VAL A 93 -3.18 2.00 -2.19
CA VAL A 93 -3.25 0.59 -1.80
C VAL A 93 -2.76 -0.23 -2.97
N SER A 94 -1.61 -0.90 -2.81
CA SER A 94 -0.95 -1.65 -3.88
C SER A 94 -1.84 -2.75 -4.45
N ILE A 95 -1.82 -2.91 -5.78
CA ILE A 95 -2.64 -3.86 -6.51
C ILE A 95 -1.81 -5.11 -6.82
N ASN A 96 -2.36 -6.28 -6.52
CA ASN A 96 -1.79 -7.54 -6.97
C ASN A 96 -1.95 -7.67 -8.49
N LEU A 97 -0.86 -7.74 -9.22
CA LEU A 97 -0.86 -7.84 -10.69
C LEU A 97 -1.64 -9.07 -11.21
N ASN A 98 -1.65 -10.16 -10.46
CA ASN A 98 -2.28 -11.40 -10.92
C ASN A 98 -3.78 -11.47 -10.66
N THR A 99 -4.29 -10.70 -9.70
CA THR A 99 -5.72 -10.74 -9.30
C THR A 99 -6.42 -9.39 -9.45
N GLY A 100 -5.67 -8.29 -9.58
CA GLY A 100 -6.22 -6.94 -9.70
C GLY A 100 -7.22 -6.79 -10.85
N THR A 101 -8.26 -6.03 -10.65
CA THR A 101 -9.30 -5.78 -11.66
C THR A 101 -8.91 -4.63 -12.58
N ARG A 102 -9.56 -4.53 -13.75
CA ARG A 102 -9.37 -3.37 -14.63
C ARG A 102 -9.74 -2.06 -13.94
N GLU A 103 -10.77 -2.07 -13.12
CA GLU A 103 -11.21 -0.93 -12.32
C GLU A 103 -10.10 -0.46 -11.38
N GLU A 104 -9.47 -1.39 -10.65
CA GLU A 104 -8.33 -1.08 -9.77
C GLU A 104 -7.16 -0.47 -10.55
N PHE A 105 -6.79 -1.05 -11.69
CA PHE A 105 -5.71 -0.52 -12.50
C PHE A 105 -6.00 0.88 -13.04
N MET A 106 -7.25 1.18 -13.40
CA MET A 106 -7.66 2.51 -13.86
C MET A 106 -7.63 3.58 -12.77
N LEU A 107 -7.54 3.20 -11.50
CA LEU A 107 -7.32 4.15 -10.38
C LEU A 107 -5.86 4.56 -10.25
N ILE A 108 -4.91 3.85 -10.87
CA ILE A 108 -3.50 4.28 -10.93
C ILE A 108 -3.42 5.58 -11.76
N PRO A 109 -2.86 6.67 -11.23
CA PRO A 109 -2.74 7.92 -11.97
C PRO A 109 -2.05 7.72 -13.32
N GLY A 110 -2.68 8.17 -14.40
CA GLY A 110 -2.16 8.03 -15.77
C GLY A 110 -2.47 6.70 -16.47
N VAL A 111 -3.05 5.73 -15.79
CA VAL A 111 -3.48 4.46 -16.42
C VAL A 111 -4.88 4.61 -17.00
N GLY A 112 -4.98 4.44 -18.31
CA GLY A 112 -6.25 4.39 -19.05
C GLY A 112 -6.68 2.95 -19.32
N ALA A 113 -7.86 2.81 -19.94
CA ALA A 113 -8.48 1.51 -20.23
C ALA A 113 -7.57 0.55 -21.04
N ARG A 114 -6.76 1.07 -21.98
CA ARG A 114 -5.82 0.28 -22.77
C ARG A 114 -4.73 -0.32 -21.90
N MET A 115 -4.04 0.49 -21.09
CA MET A 115 -2.99 -0.01 -20.21
C MET A 115 -3.54 -0.96 -19.15
N ALA A 116 -4.73 -0.68 -18.60
CA ALA A 116 -5.40 -1.59 -17.67
C ALA A 116 -5.70 -2.97 -18.31
N ALA A 117 -6.00 -3.00 -19.62
CA ALA A 117 -6.17 -4.25 -20.37
C ALA A 117 -4.83 -4.99 -20.51
N GLU A 118 -3.76 -4.30 -20.92
CA GLU A 118 -2.42 -4.90 -21.07
C GLU A 118 -1.93 -5.52 -19.75
N LEU A 119 -2.12 -4.82 -18.63
CA LEU A 119 -1.76 -5.34 -17.29
C LEU A 119 -2.49 -6.64 -16.94
N ALA A 120 -3.72 -6.83 -17.44
CA ALA A 120 -4.48 -8.05 -17.23
C ALA A 120 -4.14 -9.16 -18.24
N GLU A 121 -3.77 -8.81 -19.49
CA GLU A 121 -3.57 -9.76 -20.58
C GLU A 121 -2.31 -10.62 -20.40
N TYR A 122 -1.22 -10.03 -19.87
CA TYR A 122 0.05 -10.75 -19.72
C TYR A 122 0.16 -11.62 -18.47
N ARG A 123 -0.96 -11.89 -17.80
CA ARG A 123 -1.01 -12.80 -16.65
C ARG A 123 -0.74 -14.25 -17.06
N PRO A 124 -0.08 -15.01 -16.20
CA PRO A 124 0.39 -14.67 -14.85
C PRO A 124 1.72 -13.91 -14.88
N TRP A 125 1.79 -12.83 -14.07
CA TRP A 125 3.01 -12.11 -13.81
C TRP A 125 3.87 -12.88 -12.81
N LYS A 126 5.08 -13.23 -13.19
CA LYS A 126 6.01 -14.03 -12.37
C LYS A 126 7.22 -13.24 -11.93
N THR A 127 7.69 -12.30 -12.75
CA THR A 127 8.91 -11.53 -12.49
C THR A 127 8.79 -10.07 -12.96
N TRP A 128 9.56 -9.19 -12.33
CA TRP A 128 9.69 -7.82 -12.78
C TRP A 128 10.35 -7.70 -14.17
N ALA A 129 11.25 -8.61 -14.51
CA ALA A 129 11.83 -8.64 -15.85
C ALA A 129 10.78 -8.91 -16.94
N GLN A 130 9.80 -9.78 -16.68
CA GLN A 130 8.64 -9.96 -17.56
C GLN A 130 7.83 -8.66 -17.66
N PHE A 131 7.57 -7.99 -16.55
CA PHE A 131 6.83 -6.73 -16.51
C PHE A 131 7.55 -5.64 -17.34
N ASP A 132 8.86 -5.48 -17.13
CA ASP A 132 9.69 -4.53 -17.88
C ASP A 132 9.66 -4.80 -19.39
N LYS A 133 9.75 -6.05 -19.78
CA LYS A 133 9.70 -6.45 -21.18
C LYS A 133 8.33 -6.17 -21.81
N GLU A 134 7.25 -6.63 -21.16
CA GLU A 134 5.92 -6.61 -21.78
C GLU A 134 5.24 -5.23 -21.68
N ILE A 135 5.41 -4.51 -20.58
CA ILE A 135 4.83 -3.17 -20.39
C ILE A 135 5.77 -2.10 -20.93
N GLY A 136 7.09 -2.25 -20.76
CA GLY A 136 8.09 -1.28 -21.21
C GLY A 136 8.05 -1.00 -22.71
N LYS A 137 7.65 -1.96 -23.53
CA LYS A 137 7.47 -1.78 -24.98
C LYS A 137 6.39 -0.74 -25.34
N TYR A 138 5.43 -0.48 -24.44
CA TYR A 138 4.36 0.49 -24.66
C TYR A 138 4.67 1.87 -24.09
N VAL A 139 5.37 1.93 -22.95
CA VAL A 139 5.48 3.16 -22.17
C VAL A 139 6.93 3.57 -21.84
N GLY A 140 7.91 2.71 -22.10
CA GLY A 140 9.31 2.95 -21.77
C GLY A 140 9.62 2.72 -20.27
N GLN A 141 10.94 2.73 -19.96
CA GLN A 141 11.43 2.32 -18.63
C GLN A 141 10.95 3.24 -17.50
N GLN A 142 10.99 4.55 -17.71
CA GLN A 142 10.59 5.52 -16.66
C GLN A 142 9.16 5.31 -16.20
N GLU A 143 8.24 5.13 -17.13
CA GLU A 143 6.83 4.91 -16.78
C GLU A 143 6.61 3.50 -16.20
N THR A 144 7.34 2.50 -16.67
CA THR A 144 7.33 1.16 -16.11
C THR A 144 7.77 1.18 -14.64
N ASP A 145 8.84 1.90 -14.31
CA ASP A 145 9.33 2.04 -12.94
C ASP A 145 8.34 2.81 -12.05
N ARG A 146 7.63 3.79 -12.63
CA ARG A 146 6.55 4.47 -11.93
C ARG A 146 5.39 3.51 -11.64
N LEU A 147 4.96 2.70 -12.60
CA LEU A 147 3.86 1.74 -12.44
C LEU A 147 4.16 0.68 -11.37
N LYS A 148 5.41 0.24 -11.27
CA LYS A 148 5.85 -0.72 -10.22
C LYS A 148 5.60 -0.23 -8.79
N GLN A 149 5.46 1.07 -8.59
CA GLN A 149 5.15 1.63 -7.26
C GLN A 149 3.72 1.32 -6.81
N TYR A 150 2.82 1.08 -7.76
CA TYR A 150 1.38 0.89 -7.53
C TYR A 150 0.95 -0.58 -7.47
N VAL A 151 1.82 -1.47 -7.92
CA VAL A 151 1.48 -2.88 -8.10
C VAL A 151 2.52 -3.80 -7.44
N PHE A 152 2.15 -5.04 -7.19
CA PHE A 152 3.08 -6.05 -6.74
C PHE A 152 2.84 -7.39 -7.41
N ILE A 153 3.90 -8.19 -7.50
CA ILE A 153 3.85 -9.59 -7.92
C ILE A 153 3.87 -10.42 -6.64
N PRO A 154 2.85 -11.25 -6.36
CA PRO A 154 2.86 -12.09 -5.17
C PRO A 154 4.02 -13.10 -5.25
N PRO A 155 4.59 -13.48 -4.09
CA PRO A 155 5.53 -14.60 -4.07
C PRO A 155 4.83 -15.87 -4.57
N GLY A 156 5.58 -16.66 -5.37
CA GLY A 156 5.10 -17.92 -5.92
C GLY A 156 5.01 -19.03 -4.87
#